data_9175c42a318bbba032f9b0d70649e0df
#
_entry.id   9175c42a318bbba032f9b0d70649e0df
#
_cell.length_a   1.000
_cell.length_b   1.000
_cell.length_c   1.000
_cell.angle_alpha   90.00
_cell.angle_beta   90.00
_cell.angle_gamma   90.00
#
_symmetry.space_group_name_H-M   'P 1'
#
loop_
_entity.id
_entity.type
_entity.pdbx_description
1 polymer ?
#
loop_
_entity_poly.entity_id
_entity_poly.type
_entity_poly.pdbx_seq_one_letter_code
_entity_poly.pdbx_strand_id
1 'polypeptide(L)'
;MGEQKNHVNSLLKRKVRFGKESTSNLGRLVDQYPYAPIFHFLYLRSLQEEDSYKFPSQLNRSSVSTMNRSALFDWAEEPLVPIEVQMAAVKKRLSDRTIIQSEIESKNEVPISEEDSDKKHNSAGKE
;
A
#
# COMPACT_ATOMS: atom_id res chain seq x y z
N MET A 1 -8.69 28.55 -5.00
CA MET A 1 -8.96 27.18 -4.48
C MET A 1 -8.58 26.05 -5.43
N GLY A 2 -8.55 26.24 -6.73
CA GLY A 2 -8.16 25.20 -7.70
C GLY A 2 -6.68 24.82 -7.66
N GLU A 3 -5.79 25.75 -7.41
CA GLU A 3 -4.35 25.53 -7.40
C GLU A 3 -3.89 24.63 -6.25
N GLN A 4 -4.46 24.79 -5.07
CA GLN A 4 -4.14 23.95 -3.91
C GLN A 4 -4.53 22.49 -4.11
N LYS A 5 -5.69 22.23 -4.72
CA LYS A 5 -6.14 20.87 -5.06
C LYS A 5 -5.22 20.21 -6.08
N ASN A 6 -4.79 20.94 -7.09
CA ASN A 6 -3.87 20.44 -8.10
C ASN A 6 -2.50 20.14 -7.52
N HIS A 7 -2.02 20.99 -6.61
CA HIS A 7 -0.76 20.77 -5.91
C HIS A 7 -0.81 19.53 -5.02
N VAL A 8 -1.85 19.36 -4.21
CA VAL A 8 -2.06 18.16 -3.38
C VAL A 8 -2.15 16.90 -4.25
N ASN A 9 -2.88 16.93 -5.35
CA ASN A 9 -2.95 15.82 -6.27
C ASN A 9 -1.61 15.44 -6.90
N SER A 10 -0.78 16.44 -7.20
CA SER A 10 0.57 16.21 -7.73
C SER A 10 1.48 15.58 -6.70
N LEU A 11 1.37 15.97 -5.44
CA LEU A 11 2.09 15.38 -4.32
C LEU A 11 1.63 13.94 -4.04
N LEU A 12 0.32 13.68 -4.07
CA LEU A 12 -0.24 12.33 -3.94
C LEU A 12 0.24 11.39 -5.04
N LYS A 13 0.34 11.88 -6.27
CA LYS A 13 0.86 11.11 -7.41
C LYS A 13 2.39 10.98 -7.40
N ARG A 14 3.05 11.49 -6.38
CA ARG A 14 4.52 11.46 -6.22
C ARG A 14 5.28 12.05 -7.42
N LYS A 15 4.63 12.94 -8.19
CA LYS A 15 5.23 13.57 -9.37
C LYS A 15 6.16 14.74 -9.03
N VAL A 16 6.00 15.30 -7.85
CA VAL A 16 6.74 16.48 -7.38
C VAL A 16 7.37 16.15 -6.04
N ARG A 17 8.63 16.54 -5.87
CA ARG A 17 9.29 16.48 -4.57
C ARG A 17 8.72 17.54 -3.64
N PHE A 18 8.69 17.22 -2.36
CA PHE A 18 8.30 18.18 -1.35
C PHE A 18 9.38 19.26 -1.21
N GLY A 19 9.00 20.52 -1.40
CA GLY A 19 9.86 21.66 -1.14
C GLY A 19 9.40 22.37 0.13
N LYS A 20 10.21 23.28 0.66
CA LYS A 20 9.89 24.05 1.88
C LYS A 20 8.55 24.77 1.82
N GLU A 21 8.18 25.29 0.65
CA GLU A 21 6.87 25.91 0.44
C GLU A 21 5.73 24.90 0.56
N SER A 22 5.93 23.72 -0.02
CA SER A 22 4.95 22.62 0.07
C SER A 22 4.75 22.18 1.50
N THR A 23 5.81 22.03 2.27
CA THR A 23 5.77 21.69 3.70
C THR A 23 5.02 22.73 4.52
N SER A 24 5.26 24.02 4.27
CA SER A 24 4.55 25.12 4.94
C SER A 24 3.06 25.11 4.61
N ASN A 25 2.70 24.91 3.35
CA ASN A 25 1.30 24.81 2.92
C ASN A 25 0.60 23.58 3.49
N LEU A 26 1.26 22.44 3.55
CA LEU A 26 0.74 21.22 4.18
C LEU A 26 0.54 21.40 5.68
N GLY A 27 1.44 22.09 6.37
CA GLY A 27 1.27 22.46 7.77
C GLY A 27 0.00 23.25 8.01
N ARG A 28 -0.28 24.26 7.17
CA ARG A 28 -1.52 25.04 7.22
C ARG A 28 -2.76 24.18 6.96
N LEU A 29 -2.70 23.25 6.01
CA LEU A 29 -3.79 22.35 5.70
C LEU A 29 -4.09 21.39 6.86
N VAL A 30 -3.08 20.91 7.56
CA VAL A 30 -3.23 20.09 8.76
C VAL A 30 -3.92 20.88 9.89
N ASP A 31 -3.57 22.13 10.07
CA ASP A 31 -4.20 22.99 11.08
C ASP A 31 -5.63 23.38 10.70
N GLN A 32 -5.91 23.57 9.42
CA GLN A 32 -7.24 23.88 8.90
C GLN A 32 -8.18 22.66 8.90
N TYR A 33 -7.63 21.49 8.62
CA TYR A 33 -8.38 20.23 8.51
C TYR A 33 -7.77 19.13 9.41
N PRO A 34 -7.85 19.26 10.74
CA PRO A 34 -7.18 18.35 11.68
C PRO A 34 -7.72 16.92 11.63
N TYR A 35 -8.92 16.71 11.09
CA TYR A 35 -9.56 15.41 10.98
C TYR A 35 -9.34 14.72 9.63
N ALA A 36 -8.57 15.32 8.73
CA ALA A 36 -8.27 14.75 7.43
C ALA A 36 -6.92 14.00 7.47
N PRO A 37 -6.91 12.66 7.57
CA PRO A 37 -5.68 11.89 7.72
C PRO A 37 -4.70 12.09 6.57
N ILE A 38 -5.21 12.34 5.36
CA ILE A 38 -4.38 12.52 4.16
C ILE A 38 -3.40 13.69 4.28
N PHE A 39 -3.81 14.81 4.90
CA PHE A 39 -2.92 15.95 5.09
C PHE A 39 -1.84 15.67 6.13
N HIS A 40 -2.17 14.89 7.16
CA HIS A 40 -1.19 14.41 8.13
C HIS A 40 -0.14 13.50 7.48
N PHE A 41 -0.55 12.57 6.63
CA PHE A 41 0.37 11.70 5.89
C PHE A 41 1.32 12.49 4.99
N LEU A 42 0.79 13.39 4.18
CA LEU A 42 1.59 14.21 3.28
C LEU A 42 2.55 15.13 4.04
N TYR A 43 2.09 15.73 5.14
CA TYR A 43 2.92 16.61 5.95
C TYR A 43 4.06 15.83 6.64
N LEU A 44 3.78 14.66 7.20
CA LEU A 44 4.81 13.79 7.77
C LEU A 44 5.85 13.41 6.72
N ARG A 45 5.42 13.09 5.52
CA ARG A 45 6.31 12.74 4.42
C ARG A 45 7.22 13.91 4.04
N SER A 46 6.66 15.11 3.96
CA SER A 46 7.45 16.30 3.66
C SER A 46 8.48 16.61 4.75
N LEU A 47 8.11 16.44 6.03
CA LEU A 47 9.04 16.61 7.14
C LEU A 47 10.16 15.56 7.16
N GLN A 48 9.85 14.35 6.74
CA GLN A 48 10.84 13.28 6.61
C GLN A 48 11.83 13.56 5.48
N GLU A 49 11.36 14.05 4.33
CA GLU A 49 12.24 14.45 3.22
C GLU A 49 13.15 15.63 3.57
N GLU A 50 12.68 16.54 4.41
CA GLU A 50 13.46 17.68 4.90
C GLU A 50 14.35 17.35 6.09
N ASP A 51 14.28 16.11 6.60
CA ASP A 51 14.96 15.68 7.83
C ASP A 51 14.70 16.63 9.01
N SER A 52 13.44 17.04 9.15
CA SER A 52 13.04 18.07 10.08
C SER A 52 12.91 17.54 11.50
N TYR A 53 13.44 18.29 12.49
CA TYR A 53 13.28 18.01 13.92
C TYR A 53 11.81 17.97 14.40
N LYS A 54 10.88 18.50 13.60
CA LYS A 54 9.44 18.49 13.90
C LYS A 54 8.77 17.14 13.63
N PHE A 55 9.45 16.25 12.90
CA PHE A 55 8.87 14.97 12.52
C PHE A 55 8.35 14.12 13.69
N PRO A 56 9.10 13.88 14.79
CA PRO A 56 8.61 13.06 15.90
C PRO A 56 7.38 13.66 16.59
N SER A 57 7.37 14.99 16.79
CA SER A 57 6.25 15.69 17.39
C SER A 57 5.00 15.61 16.52
N GLN A 58 5.16 15.78 15.22
CA GLN A 58 4.04 15.68 14.27
C GLN A 58 3.56 14.24 14.11
N LEU A 59 4.43 13.26 14.18
CA LEU A 59 4.08 11.83 14.15
C LEU A 59 3.14 11.50 15.33
N ASN A 60 3.48 11.95 16.53
CA ASN A 60 2.63 11.77 17.70
C ASN A 60 1.26 12.43 17.54
N ARG A 61 1.22 13.66 17.04
CA ARG A 61 -0.04 14.38 16.75
C ARG A 61 -0.89 13.65 15.70
N SER A 62 -0.27 13.18 14.64
CA SER A 62 -0.94 12.47 13.55
C SER A 62 -1.48 11.11 13.98
N SER A 63 -0.80 10.43 14.91
CA SER A 63 -1.22 9.13 15.42
C SER A 63 -2.56 9.19 16.19
N VAL A 64 -2.87 10.34 16.78
CA VAL A 64 -4.15 10.57 17.47
C VAL A 64 -5.30 10.77 16.47
N SER A 65 -5.01 11.44 15.35
CA SER A 65 -6.00 11.75 14.31
C SER A 65 -6.27 10.60 13.35
N THR A 66 -5.44 9.57 13.38
CA THR A 66 -5.50 8.46 12.43
C THR A 66 -6.13 7.23 13.08
N MET A 67 -7.14 6.65 12.45
CA MET A 67 -7.79 5.42 12.92
C MET A 67 -6.86 4.20 12.89
N ASN A 68 -5.97 4.13 11.90
CA ASN A 68 -5.02 3.04 11.74
C ASN A 68 -3.59 3.52 11.96
N ARG A 69 -3.11 3.40 13.18
CA ARG A 69 -1.75 3.81 13.58
C ARG A 69 -0.67 2.96 12.92
N SER A 70 -0.92 1.67 12.75
CA SER A 70 0.03 0.77 12.09
C SER A 70 0.30 1.23 10.65
N ALA A 71 -0.77 1.48 9.88
CA ALA A 71 -0.64 1.99 8.53
C ALA A 71 0.09 3.34 8.45
N LEU A 72 -0.08 4.20 9.46
CA LEU A 72 0.64 5.48 9.53
C LEU A 72 2.15 5.27 9.70
N PHE A 73 2.54 4.37 10.60
CA PHE A 73 3.96 4.06 10.84
C PHE A 73 4.58 3.37 9.63
N ASP A 74 3.91 2.36 9.07
CA ASP A 74 4.35 1.65 7.87
C ASP A 74 4.59 2.62 6.72
N TRP A 75 3.66 3.57 6.53
CA TRP A 75 3.76 4.57 5.49
C TRP A 75 4.89 5.59 5.75
N ALA A 76 5.10 5.98 7.01
CA ALA A 76 6.17 6.91 7.40
C ALA A 76 7.56 6.27 7.27
N GLU A 77 7.68 4.98 7.53
CA GLU A 77 8.93 4.22 7.40
C GLU A 77 9.22 3.75 5.97
N GLU A 78 8.21 3.79 5.08
CA GLU A 78 8.39 3.39 3.69
C GLU A 78 9.44 4.26 3.00
N PRO A 79 10.51 3.67 2.43
CA PRO A 79 11.56 4.43 1.77
C PRO A 79 11.00 5.23 0.58
N LEU A 80 11.57 6.41 0.37
CA LEU A 80 11.24 7.30 -0.76
C LEU A 80 11.77 6.71 -2.08
N VAL A 81 11.14 5.64 -2.53
CA VAL A 81 11.53 4.98 -3.78
C VAL A 81 10.80 5.66 -4.95
N PRO A 82 11.49 5.99 -6.03
CA PRO A 82 10.87 6.53 -7.23
C PRO A 82 9.75 5.61 -7.74
N ILE A 83 8.66 6.21 -8.23
CA ILE A 83 7.50 5.46 -8.74
C ILE A 83 7.89 4.43 -9.80
N GLU A 84 8.85 4.75 -10.64
CA GLU A 84 9.35 3.85 -11.69
C GLU A 84 9.89 2.53 -11.13
N VAL A 85 10.64 2.61 -10.03
CA VAL A 85 11.19 1.42 -9.36
C VAL A 85 10.08 0.63 -8.67
N GLN A 86 9.09 1.31 -8.07
CA GLN A 86 7.93 0.67 -7.47
C GLN A 86 7.07 -0.05 -8.51
N MET A 87 6.82 0.60 -9.65
CA MET A 87 6.08 -0.01 -10.76
C MET A 87 6.80 -1.22 -11.34
N ALA A 88 8.11 -1.16 -11.50
CA ALA A 88 8.91 -2.30 -11.93
C ALA A 88 8.85 -3.47 -10.94
N ALA A 89 8.92 -3.20 -9.64
CA ALA A 89 8.79 -4.21 -8.59
C ALA A 89 7.40 -4.85 -8.55
N VAL A 90 6.34 -4.05 -8.70
CA VAL A 90 4.96 -4.55 -8.79
C VAL A 90 4.76 -5.40 -10.05
N LYS A 91 5.24 -4.94 -11.18
CA LYS A 91 5.17 -5.69 -12.44
C LYS A 91 5.88 -7.04 -12.36
N LYS A 92 7.05 -7.08 -11.73
CA LYS A 92 7.77 -8.33 -11.46
C LYS A 92 6.97 -9.28 -10.57
N ARG A 93 6.41 -8.79 -9.46
CA ARG A 93 5.56 -9.60 -8.56
C ARG A 93 4.32 -10.16 -9.24
N LEU A 94 3.70 -9.40 -10.14
CA LEU A 94 2.55 -9.85 -10.90
C LEU A 94 2.94 -10.96 -11.91
N SER A 95 4.08 -10.83 -12.60
CA SER A 95 4.57 -11.87 -13.51
C SER A 95 4.92 -13.15 -12.77
N ASP A 96 5.56 -13.06 -11.61
CA ASP A 96 5.89 -14.22 -10.77
C ASP A 96 4.61 -14.95 -10.27
N ARG A 97 3.57 -14.19 -9.90
CA ARG A 97 2.27 -14.78 -9.53
C ARG A 97 1.60 -15.52 -10.68
N THR A 98 1.66 -14.98 -11.88
CA THR A 98 1.08 -15.61 -13.06
C THR A 98 1.76 -16.95 -13.37
N ILE A 99 3.07 -17.04 -13.22
CA ILE A 99 3.84 -18.28 -13.42
C ILE A 99 3.47 -19.33 -12.36
N ILE A 100 3.40 -18.95 -11.09
CA ILE A 100 3.01 -19.85 -9.98
C ILE A 100 1.58 -20.37 -10.19
N GLN A 101 0.66 -19.52 -10.64
CA GLN A 101 -0.72 -19.92 -10.87
C GLN A 101 -0.86 -20.89 -12.03
N SER A 102 -0.12 -20.72 -13.11
CA SER A 102 -0.09 -21.68 -14.23
C SER A 102 0.51 -23.03 -13.83
N GLU A 103 1.50 -23.06 -12.96
CA GLU A 103 2.07 -24.30 -12.42
C GLU A 103 1.12 -25.03 -11.47
N ILE A 104 0.34 -24.30 -10.67
CA ILE A 104 -0.67 -24.88 -9.78
C ILE A 104 -1.83 -25.46 -10.58
N GLU A 105 -2.29 -24.79 -11.61
CA GLU A 105 -3.35 -25.29 -12.49
C GLU A 105 -2.91 -26.54 -13.25
N SER A 106 -1.69 -26.61 -13.72
CA SER A 106 -1.16 -27.81 -14.40
C SER A 106 -0.99 -29.02 -13.45
N LYS A 107 -0.75 -28.78 -12.17
CA LYS A 107 -0.67 -29.85 -11.16
C LYS A 107 -2.05 -30.31 -10.65
N ASN A 108 -3.05 -29.45 -10.71
CA ASN A 108 -4.42 -29.80 -10.29
C ASN A 108 -5.22 -30.55 -11.36
N GLU A 109 -4.75 -30.64 -12.58
CA GLU A 109 -5.33 -31.45 -13.65
C GLU A 109 -4.99 -32.93 -13.57
N VAL A 110 -4.25 -33.37 -12.57
CA VAL A 110 -4.04 -34.79 -12.33
C VAL A 110 -5.38 -35.43 -11.94
N PRO A 111 -5.87 -36.42 -12.68
CA PRO A 111 -7.20 -36.97 -12.48
C PRO A 111 -7.31 -37.70 -11.15
N ILE A 112 -7.98 -37.09 -10.20
CA ILE A 112 -8.33 -37.68 -8.89
C ILE A 112 -9.59 -38.55 -9.00
N SER A 113 -10.26 -38.51 -10.13
CA SER A 113 -11.59 -39.07 -10.28
C SER A 113 -11.65 -40.59 -10.52
N GLU A 114 -10.54 -41.24 -10.85
CA GLU A 114 -10.56 -42.67 -11.17
C GLU A 114 -10.38 -43.60 -9.98
N GLU A 115 -9.77 -43.17 -8.89
CA GLU A 115 -9.57 -44.03 -7.71
C GLU A 115 -10.78 -44.10 -6.76
N ASP A 116 -11.60 -43.06 -6.73
CA ASP A 116 -12.77 -43.02 -5.82
C ASP A 116 -13.98 -43.83 -6.32
N SER A 117 -14.06 -44.11 -7.61
CA SER A 117 -15.17 -44.89 -8.15
C SER A 117 -15.05 -46.42 -7.89
N ASP A 118 -13.82 -46.92 -7.84
CA ASP A 118 -13.59 -48.36 -7.58
C ASP A 118 -13.82 -48.78 -6.13
N LYS A 119 -13.62 -47.90 -5.18
CA LYS A 119 -13.86 -48.20 -3.75
C LYS A 119 -15.33 -48.24 -3.34
N LYS A 120 -16.21 -47.56 -4.04
CA LYS A 120 -17.65 -47.57 -3.77
C LYS A 120 -18.33 -48.80 -4.33
N HIS A 121 -17.77 -49.42 -5.33
CA HIS A 121 -18.38 -50.58 -5.96
C HIS A 121 -18.18 -51.90 -5.16
N ASN A 122 -17.07 -52.00 -4.43
CA ASN A 122 -16.76 -53.21 -3.67
C ASN A 122 -17.48 -53.34 -2.34
N SER A 123 -18.02 -52.28 -1.79
CA SER A 123 -18.76 -52.34 -0.52
C SER A 123 -20.25 -52.66 -0.68
N ALA A 124 -20.81 -52.53 -1.88
CA ALA A 124 -22.23 -52.84 -2.15
C ALA A 124 -22.50 -54.28 -2.60
N GLY A 125 -21.48 -55.04 -2.89
CA GLY A 125 -21.62 -56.41 -3.42
C GLY A 125 -21.51 -57.53 -2.44
N LYS A 126 -21.52 -57.27 -1.12
CA LYS A 126 -21.30 -58.29 -0.09
C LYS A 126 -22.52 -58.74 0.67
N GLU A 127 -23.68 -58.35 0.28
CA GLU A 127 -24.94 -58.85 0.82
C GLU A 127 -25.81 -59.44 -0.28
#